data_1f7782512f87cfdda2b3212d5ee5c2f1
#
_entry.id   1f7782512f87cfdda2b3212d5ee5c2f1
#
_cell.length_a   1.000
_cell.length_b   1.000
_cell.length_c   1.000
_cell.angle_alpha   90.00
_cell.angle_beta   90.00
_cell.angle_gamma   90.00
#
_symmetry.space_group_name_H-M   'P 1'
#
loop_
_entity.id
_entity.type
_entity.pdbx_description
1 polymer ?
#
loop_
_entity_poly.entity_id
_entity_poly.type
_entity_poly.pdbx_seq_one_letter_code
_entity_poly.pdbx_strand_id
1 'polypeptide(L)'
;VVSCRRGGNTATFDALNKYFTICGMPIASSQYWNMVYGNTPEEVLQDKEGLQTMRTLGRNMAFLMKSIRLGKEQFGLPEKEPTVTTSFHH
;
A
#
# COMPACT_ATOMS: atom_id res chain seq x y z
N VAL A 1 -0.48 2.32 -1.90
CA VAL A 1 -0.52 3.74 -2.31
C VAL A 1 0.84 4.18 -2.83
N VAL A 2 0.82 4.93 -3.88
CA VAL A 2 2.00 5.55 -4.49
C VAL A 2 1.72 7.03 -4.67
N SER A 3 2.70 7.87 -4.40
CA SER A 3 2.61 9.30 -4.67
C SER A 3 3.81 9.78 -5.49
N CYS A 4 3.60 10.80 -6.25
CA CYS A 4 4.63 11.39 -7.11
C CYS A 4 4.56 12.90 -7.03
N ARG A 5 5.64 13.52 -6.59
CA ARG A 5 5.81 14.95 -6.60
C ARG A 5 7.21 15.34 -6.13
N ARG A 6 7.45 16.65 -6.13
CA ARG A 6 8.66 17.27 -5.60
C ARG A 6 8.73 17.19 -4.07
N GLY A 7 7.58 17.30 -3.38
CA GLY A 7 7.51 17.25 -1.93
C GLY A 7 6.08 16.99 -1.44
N GLY A 8 5.90 16.76 -0.16
CA GLY A 8 4.60 16.46 0.44
C GLY A 8 4.12 15.03 0.20
N ASN A 9 4.94 14.18 -0.40
CA ASN A 9 4.58 12.80 -0.73
C ASN A 9 4.30 11.95 0.49
N THR A 10 5.09 12.11 1.55
CA THR A 10 4.92 11.31 2.77
C THR A 10 3.57 11.58 3.43
N ALA A 11 3.15 12.83 3.52
CA ALA A 11 1.86 13.20 4.09
C ALA A 11 0.69 12.64 3.27
N THR A 12 0.77 12.73 1.94
CA THR A 12 -0.23 12.16 1.03
C THR A 12 -0.30 10.64 1.16
N PHE A 13 0.84 10.00 1.18
CA PHE A 13 0.97 8.56 1.36
C PHE A 13 0.32 8.09 2.67
N ASP A 14 0.63 8.74 3.78
CA ASP A 14 0.05 8.40 5.08
C ASP A 14 -1.46 8.60 5.12
N ALA A 15 -1.93 9.72 4.60
CA ALA A 15 -3.35 10.05 4.59
C ALA A 15 -4.16 9.03 3.77
N LEU A 16 -3.66 8.64 2.60
CA LEU A 16 -4.36 7.69 1.73
C LEU A 16 -4.31 6.25 2.25
N ASN A 17 -3.21 5.86 2.89
CA ASN A 17 -3.10 4.51 3.47
C ASN A 17 -4.12 4.25 4.57
N LYS A 18 -4.56 5.27 5.28
CA LYS A 18 -5.58 5.14 6.33
C LYS A 18 -6.91 4.59 5.79
N TYR A 19 -7.28 4.92 4.57
CA TYR A 19 -8.51 4.39 3.96
C TYR A 19 -8.45 2.88 3.78
N PHE A 20 -7.31 2.36 3.37
CA PHE A 20 -7.14 0.91 3.20
C PHE A 20 -7.06 0.21 4.56
N THR A 21 -6.36 0.80 5.52
CA THR A 21 -6.22 0.25 6.86
C THR A 21 -7.57 0.10 7.55
N ILE A 22 -8.43 1.11 7.48
CA ILE A 22 -9.75 1.04 8.12
C ILE A 22 -10.67 0.01 7.45
N CYS A 23 -10.42 -0.29 6.18
CA CYS A 23 -11.16 -1.32 5.45
C CYS A 23 -10.62 -2.74 5.68
N GLY A 24 -9.60 -2.90 6.52
CA GLY A 24 -8.99 -4.20 6.79
C GLY A 24 -8.19 -4.75 5.61
N MET A 25 -7.75 -3.89 4.71
CA MET A 25 -6.97 -4.28 3.53
C MET A 25 -5.48 -4.28 3.86
N PRO A 26 -4.75 -5.36 3.54
CA PRO A 26 -3.31 -5.36 3.70
C PRO A 26 -2.67 -4.38 2.72
N ILE A 27 -1.61 -3.71 3.17
CA ILE A 27 -0.90 -2.72 2.38
C ILE A 27 0.43 -3.33 1.93
N ALA A 28 0.64 -3.37 0.62
CA ALA A 28 1.91 -3.83 0.05
C ALA A 28 2.99 -2.79 0.29
N SER A 29 4.13 -3.25 0.75
CA SER A 29 5.31 -2.41 1.01
C SER A 29 6.37 -2.67 -0.05
N SER A 30 7.32 -1.75 -0.16
CA SER A 30 8.49 -1.89 -0.99
C SER A 30 9.76 -1.83 -0.13
N GLN A 31 10.80 -1.19 -0.63
CA GLN A 31 12.05 -1.00 0.11
C GLN A 31 12.14 0.34 0.83
N TYR A 32 11.23 1.26 0.50
CA TYR A 32 11.15 2.61 1.05
C TYR A 32 9.70 3.11 0.97
N TRP A 33 9.44 4.37 1.30
CA TRP A 33 8.11 4.93 1.09
C TRP A 33 7.77 4.91 -0.41
N ASN A 34 6.55 4.52 -0.73
CA ASN A 34 6.13 4.32 -2.12
C ASN A 34 5.92 5.66 -2.82
N MET A 35 6.98 6.27 -3.26
CA MET A 35 6.96 7.57 -3.92
C MET A 35 8.03 7.66 -4.98
N VAL A 36 7.79 8.52 -5.96
CA VAL A 36 8.77 8.95 -6.96
C VAL A 36 8.77 10.47 -7.01
N TYR A 37 9.86 11.03 -7.44
CA TYR A 37 10.05 12.47 -7.53
C TYR A 37 10.16 12.91 -8.97
N GLY A 38 9.59 14.06 -9.29
CA GLY A 38 9.66 14.68 -10.60
C GLY A 38 8.46 15.57 -10.88
N ASN A 39 8.69 16.68 -11.58
CA ASN A 39 7.64 17.57 -12.03
C ASN A 39 7.16 17.23 -13.44
N THR A 40 7.97 16.50 -14.20
CA THR A 40 7.68 16.06 -15.56
C THR A 40 7.95 14.57 -15.69
N PRO A 41 7.36 13.89 -16.71
CA PRO A 41 7.66 12.47 -16.95
C PRO A 41 9.16 12.21 -17.14
N GLU A 42 9.87 13.13 -17.78
CA GLU A 42 11.31 13.01 -18.02
C GLU A 42 12.11 13.06 -16.73
N GLU A 43 11.71 13.91 -15.79
CA GLU A 43 12.34 13.99 -14.47
C GLU A 43 12.09 12.73 -13.65
N VAL A 44 10.88 12.19 -13.71
CA VAL A 44 10.53 10.93 -13.01
C VAL A 44 11.43 9.80 -13.51
N LEU A 45 11.72 9.73 -14.80
CA LEU A 45 12.61 8.71 -15.36
C LEU A 45 14.05 8.83 -14.85
N GLN A 46 14.43 9.97 -14.31
CA GLN A 46 15.76 10.19 -13.73
C GLN A 46 15.82 9.81 -12.24
N ASP A 47 14.69 9.63 -11.60
CA ASP A 47 14.62 9.18 -10.20
C ASP A 47 14.82 7.67 -10.12
N LYS A 48 16.08 7.26 -10.18
CA LYS A 48 16.43 5.83 -10.19
C LYS A 48 16.00 5.11 -8.92
N GLU A 49 16.10 5.76 -7.78
CA GLU A 49 15.65 5.20 -6.50
C GLU A 49 14.13 5.02 -6.49
N GLY A 50 13.39 6.04 -6.91
CA GLY A 50 11.93 5.96 -6.99
C GLY A 50 11.46 4.87 -7.96
N LEU A 51 12.09 4.76 -9.13
CA LEU A 51 11.76 3.70 -10.09
C LEU A 51 12.07 2.31 -9.55
N GLN A 52 13.17 2.15 -8.82
CA GLN A 52 13.48 0.88 -8.17
C GLN A 52 12.46 0.56 -7.08
N THR A 53 12.06 1.55 -6.31
CA THR A 53 11.01 1.43 -5.30
C THR A 53 9.70 0.94 -5.94
N MET A 54 9.33 1.49 -7.08
CA MET A 54 8.13 1.06 -7.81
C MET A 54 8.24 -0.38 -8.32
N ARG A 55 9.38 -0.78 -8.84
CA ARG A 55 9.58 -2.17 -9.29
C ARG A 55 9.50 -3.14 -8.12
N THR A 56 10.11 -2.80 -7.00
CA THR A 56 10.05 -3.61 -5.77
C THR A 56 8.63 -3.71 -5.25
N LEU A 57 7.89 -2.61 -5.24
CA LEU A 57 6.48 -2.62 -4.86
C LEU A 57 5.67 -3.57 -5.75
N GLY A 58 5.85 -3.49 -7.05
CA GLY A 58 5.13 -4.36 -7.99
C GLY A 58 5.43 -5.85 -7.75
N ARG A 59 6.69 -6.19 -7.51
CA ARG A 59 7.06 -7.58 -7.19
C ARG A 59 6.48 -8.05 -5.87
N ASN A 60 6.54 -7.20 -4.84
CA ASN A 60 5.99 -7.53 -3.52
C ASN A 60 4.47 -7.67 -3.57
N MET A 61 3.79 -6.80 -4.29
CA MET A 61 2.34 -6.89 -4.47
C MET A 61 1.95 -8.18 -5.18
N ALA A 62 2.65 -8.54 -6.25
CA ALA A 62 2.41 -9.79 -6.97
C ALA A 62 2.62 -11.02 -6.06
N PHE A 63 3.68 -11.01 -5.26
CA PHE A 63 3.95 -12.07 -4.30
C PHE A 63 2.84 -12.19 -3.26
N LEU A 64 2.40 -11.08 -2.68
CA LEU A 64 1.32 -11.07 -1.69
C LEU A 64 0.01 -11.56 -2.29
N MET A 65 -0.34 -11.13 -3.49
CA MET A 65 -1.57 -11.55 -4.16
C MET A 65 -1.57 -13.07 -4.42
N LYS A 66 -0.45 -13.61 -4.91
CA LYS A 66 -0.31 -15.05 -5.15
C LYS A 66 -0.35 -15.84 -3.83
N SER A 67 0.30 -15.33 -2.79
CA SER A 67 0.35 -15.98 -1.48
C SER A 67 -1.01 -16.00 -0.80
N ILE A 68 -1.76 -14.89 -0.88
CA ILE A 68 -3.11 -14.79 -0.34
C ILE A 68 -4.03 -15.76 -1.06
N ARG A 69 -3.94 -15.82 -2.39
CA ARG A 69 -4.73 -16.75 -3.18
C ARG A 69 -4.45 -18.21 -2.80
N LEU A 70 -3.18 -18.56 -2.69
CA LEU A 70 -2.77 -19.91 -2.28
C LEU A 70 -3.26 -20.23 -0.87
N GLY A 71 -3.10 -19.30 0.07
CA GLY A 71 -3.58 -19.46 1.45
C GLY A 71 -5.09 -19.64 1.50
N LYS A 72 -5.83 -18.87 0.72
CA LYS A 72 -7.29 -19.01 0.61
C LYS A 72 -7.70 -20.38 0.10
N GLU A 73 -7.01 -20.90 -0.92
CA GLU A 73 -7.29 -22.21 -1.49
C GLU A 73 -6.97 -23.35 -0.50
N GLN A 74 -5.91 -23.22 0.30
CA GLN A 74 -5.45 -24.26 1.23
C GLN A 74 -6.18 -24.22 2.57
N PHE A 75 -6.42 -23.04 3.11
CA PHE A 75 -6.89 -22.86 4.49
C PHE A 75 -8.23 -22.11 4.60
N GLY A 76 -8.71 -21.53 3.49
CA GLY A 76 -9.80 -20.57 3.53
C GLY A 76 -9.35 -19.23 4.08
N LEU A 77 -10.21 -18.23 3.98
CA LEU A 77 -9.96 -16.91 4.58
C LEU A 77 -10.18 -16.96 6.09
N PRO A 78 -9.53 -16.07 6.85
CA PRO A 78 -9.81 -15.94 8.28
C PRO A 78 -11.30 -15.77 8.55
N GLU A 79 -11.79 -16.43 9.59
CA GLU A 79 -13.18 -16.30 10.00
C GLU A 79 -13.46 -14.87 10.46
N LYS A 80 -14.60 -14.35 10.01
CA LYS A 80 -15.01 -12.99 10.36
C LYS A 80 -16.07 -13.07 11.46
N GLU A 81 -15.75 -12.52 12.62
CA GLU A 81 -16.72 -12.36 13.68
C GLU A 81 -17.76 -11.27 13.35
N PRO A 82 -18.98 -11.38 13.90
CA PRO A 82 -19.89 -10.24 13.84
C PRO A 82 -19.27 -9.00 14.46
N THR A 83 -19.40 -7.88 13.79
CA THR A 83 -18.78 -6.63 14.23
C THR A 83 -19.43 -6.14 15.53
N VAL A 84 -18.59 -5.81 16.51
CA VAL A 84 -19.02 -5.20 17.75
C VAL A 84 -18.47 -3.78 17.76
N THR A 85 -19.32 -2.83 18.11
CA THR A 85 -18.92 -1.44 18.23
C THR A 85 -19.03 -0.97 19.67
N THR A 86 -18.07 -0.16 20.09
CA THR A 86 -18.11 0.48 21.40
C THR A 86 -18.72 1.85 21.26
N SER A 87 -19.74 2.12 22.06
CA SER A 87 -20.40 3.42 22.11
C SER A 87 -20.69 3.77 23.55
N PHE A 88 -20.18 4.90 24.00
CA PHE A 88 -20.43 5.41 25.34
C PHE A 88 -21.38 6.60 25.24
N HIS A 89 -22.51 6.50 25.94
CA HIS A 89 -23.48 7.57 26.03
C HIS A 89 -23.46 8.16 27.44
N HIS A 90 -23.38 9.47 27.50
CA HIS A 90 -23.38 10.21 28.75
C HIS A 90 -24.55 11.17 28.82
#